data_dde2f1ee3404aec7e1055a3e9d0aece3
#
_entry.id   dde2f1ee3404aec7e1055a3e9d0aece3
#
_cell.length_a   1.000
_cell.length_b   1.000
_cell.length_c   1.000
_cell.angle_alpha   90.00
_cell.angle_beta   90.00
_cell.angle_gamma   90.00
#
_symmetry.space_group_name_H-M   'P 1'
#
loop_
_entity.id
_entity.type
_entity.pdbx_description
1 polymer ?
#
loop_
_entity_poly.entity_id
_entity_poly.type
_entity_poly.pdbx_seq_one_letter_code
_entity_poly.pdbx_strand_id
1 'polypeptide(L)'
;MSVTPLRRIEPSACARLIERFAQIAQRAEPLSCCLRVNVKQEHTLSAVNFDAPVLVILVQGHKRIRTPQGWLAFNAGEGFLVPESMALDIENNPDPVSGWYSAIGIQLDESVLGAARQLLREPVTDTERPLASVGLEEHVDDLVAWLDALERRDLIRARYFMTGVVLRLYAQGHHGLLYPAAPTLSVRIRTMVAADPQRDWSSADLESTLAVSGATLRRHLAAEGRSLREVIAEARLSHGLTLLLSTDLPVKSVAARVGYTSVSAFIKRFRERYGVEPSRVGV
;
A
#
# COMPACT_ATOMS: atom_id res chain seq x y z
N MET A 1 6.71 21.14 -52.67
CA MET A 1 7.21 20.22 -51.64
C MET A 1 6.13 20.07 -50.57
N SER A 2 5.43 18.95 -50.62
CA SER A 2 4.33 18.68 -49.68
C SER A 2 4.91 18.09 -48.38
N VAL A 3 4.74 18.82 -47.31
CA VAL A 3 5.16 18.35 -45.97
C VAL A 3 4.11 17.36 -45.50
N THR A 4 4.46 16.08 -45.48
CA THR A 4 3.63 15.03 -44.88
C THR A 4 3.49 15.32 -43.39
N PRO A 5 2.26 15.42 -42.84
CA PRO A 5 2.08 15.64 -41.41
C PRO A 5 2.61 14.41 -40.62
N LEU A 6 3.47 14.67 -39.66
CA LEU A 6 3.93 13.67 -38.70
C LEU A 6 2.69 12.95 -38.11
N ARG A 7 2.54 11.66 -38.36
CA ARG A 7 1.56 10.82 -37.69
C ARG A 7 1.81 10.95 -36.19
N ARG A 8 0.87 11.53 -35.44
CA ARG A 8 0.85 11.42 -33.98
C ARG A 8 0.78 9.92 -33.64
N ILE A 9 1.83 9.41 -33.05
CA ILE A 9 1.83 8.06 -32.49
C ILE A 9 0.84 8.14 -31.31
N GLU A 10 -0.30 7.43 -31.41
CA GLU A 10 -1.21 7.34 -30.28
C GLU A 10 -0.50 6.60 -29.12
N PRO A 11 -0.60 7.12 -27.89
CA PRO A 11 0.00 6.47 -26.74
C PRO A 11 -0.59 5.06 -26.58
N SER A 12 0.25 4.10 -26.18
CA SER A 12 -0.21 2.74 -25.90
C SER A 12 -1.31 2.74 -24.83
N ALA A 13 -2.12 1.69 -24.77
CA ALA A 13 -3.17 1.59 -23.75
C ALA A 13 -2.58 1.66 -22.33
N CYS A 14 -1.41 1.07 -22.12
CA CYS A 14 -0.66 1.17 -20.86
C CYS A 14 -0.22 2.60 -20.56
N ALA A 15 0.28 3.36 -21.53
CA ALA A 15 0.66 4.77 -21.34
C ALA A 15 -0.55 5.61 -20.92
N ARG A 16 -1.73 5.41 -21.52
CA ARG A 16 -2.97 6.09 -21.11
C ARG A 16 -3.41 5.73 -19.70
N LEU A 17 -3.23 4.46 -19.30
CA LEU A 17 -3.51 4.02 -17.93
C LEU A 17 -2.58 4.73 -16.93
N ILE A 18 -1.28 4.80 -17.21
CA ILE A 18 -0.30 5.50 -16.36
C ILE A 18 -0.61 7.01 -16.26
N GLU A 19 -1.01 7.67 -17.36
CA GLU A 19 -1.47 9.06 -17.31
C GLU A 19 -2.67 9.24 -16.38
N ARG A 20 -3.63 8.32 -16.40
CA ARG A 20 -4.79 8.37 -15.47
C ARG A 20 -4.33 8.20 -14.02
N PHE A 21 -3.43 7.28 -13.74
CA PHE A 21 -2.85 7.15 -12.39
C PHE A 21 -2.06 8.39 -11.97
N ALA A 22 -1.35 9.05 -12.89
CA ALA A 22 -0.67 10.31 -12.62
C ALA A 22 -1.65 11.42 -12.20
N GLN A 23 -2.80 11.52 -12.88
CA GLN A 23 -3.88 12.45 -12.50
C GLN A 23 -4.44 12.14 -11.11
N ILE A 24 -4.61 10.84 -10.76
CA ILE A 24 -5.08 10.42 -9.43
C ILE A 24 -4.03 10.75 -8.36
N ALA A 25 -2.75 10.56 -8.65
CA ALA A 25 -1.66 10.89 -7.73
C ALA A 25 -1.64 12.38 -7.35
N GLN A 26 -2.14 13.26 -8.24
CA GLN A 26 -2.19 14.71 -8.05
C GLN A 26 -3.51 15.24 -7.48
N ARG A 27 -4.54 14.40 -7.33
CA ARG A 27 -5.85 14.84 -6.80
C ARG A 27 -5.73 15.30 -5.36
N ALA A 28 -6.50 16.31 -4.96
CA ALA A 28 -6.58 16.75 -3.57
C ALA A 28 -7.25 15.69 -2.68
N GLU A 29 -8.31 15.05 -3.18
CA GLU A 29 -9.04 14.01 -2.45
C GLU A 29 -8.50 12.61 -2.82
N PRO A 30 -8.11 11.79 -1.83
CA PRO A 30 -7.70 10.40 -2.09
C PRO A 30 -8.91 9.55 -2.50
N LEU A 31 -8.68 8.57 -3.37
CA LEU A 31 -9.63 7.48 -3.56
C LEU A 31 -9.51 6.52 -2.38
N SER A 32 -10.63 6.07 -1.83
CA SER A 32 -10.71 5.31 -0.57
C SER A 32 -9.92 3.99 -0.54
N CYS A 33 -9.61 3.42 -1.71
CA CYS A 33 -8.86 2.16 -1.85
C CYS A 33 -7.42 2.37 -2.35
N CYS A 34 -6.98 3.64 -2.54
CA CYS A 34 -5.67 3.97 -3.11
C CYS A 34 -4.81 4.72 -2.11
N LEU A 35 -3.63 4.18 -1.84
CA LEU A 35 -2.55 4.91 -1.20
C LEU A 35 -1.75 5.64 -2.27
N ARG A 36 -1.64 6.96 -2.16
CA ARG A 36 -0.77 7.78 -3.02
C ARG A 36 0.56 7.97 -2.33
N VAL A 37 1.63 7.85 -3.09
CA VAL A 37 2.99 8.13 -2.66
C VAL A 37 3.58 9.16 -3.61
N ASN A 38 3.84 10.36 -3.11
CA ASN A 38 4.50 11.41 -3.86
C ASN A 38 5.70 11.93 -3.08
N VAL A 39 6.87 11.97 -3.70
CA VAL A 39 8.14 12.30 -3.03
C VAL A 39 9.03 13.12 -3.96
N LYS A 40 9.72 14.12 -3.40
CA LYS A 40 10.70 14.96 -4.12
C LYS A 40 12.14 14.61 -3.79
N GLN A 41 12.39 13.93 -2.69
CA GLN A 41 13.75 13.62 -2.25
C GLN A 41 13.93 12.10 -2.21
N GLU A 42 15.06 11.64 -2.71
CA GLU A 42 15.48 10.26 -2.53
C GLU A 42 15.53 9.91 -1.05
N HIS A 43 14.96 8.76 -0.69
CA HIS A 43 15.04 8.24 0.67
C HIS A 43 14.88 6.73 0.71
N THR A 44 15.53 6.14 1.71
CA THR A 44 15.38 4.73 2.07
C THR A 44 14.54 4.65 3.35
N LEU A 45 13.52 3.81 3.34
CA LEU A 45 12.67 3.53 4.50
C LEU A 45 12.86 2.07 4.92
N SER A 46 13.23 1.85 6.17
CA SER A 46 13.36 0.50 6.73
C SER A 46 12.04 0.00 7.28
N ALA A 47 11.80 -1.29 7.12
CA ALA A 47 10.71 -2.04 7.74
C ALA A 47 9.32 -1.37 7.60
N VAL A 48 8.99 -0.92 6.40
CA VAL A 48 7.67 -0.38 6.06
C VAL A 48 6.65 -1.51 6.09
N ASN A 49 5.62 -1.38 6.92
CA ASN A 49 4.57 -2.39 7.04
C ASN A 49 3.56 -2.26 5.89
N PHE A 50 3.32 -3.39 5.25
CA PHE A 50 2.15 -3.64 4.41
C PHE A 50 1.23 -4.56 5.22
N ASP A 51 0.06 -4.11 5.61
CA ASP A 51 -0.85 -4.87 6.50
C ASP A 51 -1.88 -5.71 5.73
N ALA A 52 -1.91 -5.57 4.43
CA ALA A 52 -2.78 -6.32 3.51
C ALA A 52 -2.08 -6.50 2.16
N PRO A 53 -2.57 -7.38 1.28
CA PRO A 53 -2.12 -7.44 -0.10
C PRO A 53 -2.32 -6.12 -0.83
N VAL A 54 -1.29 -5.69 -1.58
CA VAL A 54 -1.28 -4.40 -2.31
C VAL A 54 -0.71 -4.62 -3.69
N LEU A 55 -1.43 -4.17 -4.71
CA LEU A 55 -0.89 -3.96 -6.06
C LEU A 55 -0.35 -2.54 -6.15
N VAL A 56 0.93 -2.38 -6.38
CA VAL A 56 1.57 -1.06 -6.52
C VAL A 56 1.88 -0.80 -7.99
N ILE A 57 1.54 0.40 -8.47
CA ILE A 57 1.81 0.86 -9.83
C ILE A 57 2.72 2.08 -9.74
N LEU A 58 3.88 2.01 -10.38
CA LEU A 58 4.80 3.13 -10.47
C LEU A 58 4.38 4.05 -11.61
N VAL A 59 4.12 5.29 -11.24
CA VAL A 59 3.73 6.35 -12.18
C VAL A 59 4.95 7.13 -12.67
N GLN A 60 5.91 7.38 -11.76
CA GLN A 60 7.08 8.21 -12.04
C GLN A 60 8.23 7.89 -11.09
N GLY A 61 9.47 8.01 -11.57
CA GLY A 61 10.68 7.69 -10.80
C GLY A 61 10.97 6.19 -10.76
N HIS A 62 11.77 5.78 -9.79
CA HIS A 62 12.23 4.41 -9.61
C HIS A 62 12.01 3.97 -8.18
N LYS A 63 11.71 2.67 -8.00
CA LYS A 63 11.60 2.05 -6.68
C LYS A 63 12.50 0.86 -6.58
N ARG A 64 13.16 0.70 -5.42
CA ARG A 64 13.87 -0.53 -5.08
C ARG A 64 13.27 -1.11 -3.81
N ILE A 65 13.19 -2.42 -3.75
CA ILE A 65 12.65 -3.16 -2.60
C ILE A 65 13.66 -4.23 -2.23
N ARG A 66 14.01 -4.29 -0.95
CA ARG A 66 14.92 -5.31 -0.45
C ARG A 66 14.18 -6.61 -0.18
N THR A 67 14.69 -7.68 -0.75
CA THR A 67 14.23 -9.06 -0.50
C THR A 67 15.38 -9.89 0.06
N PRO A 68 15.13 -11.09 0.59
CA PRO A 68 16.19 -12.01 1.01
C PRO A 68 17.18 -12.35 -0.12
N GLN A 69 16.74 -12.29 -1.39
CA GLN A 69 17.54 -12.61 -2.57
C GLN A 69 18.31 -11.38 -3.11
N GLY A 70 18.06 -10.18 -2.56
CA GLY A 70 18.70 -8.94 -3.00
C GLY A 70 17.69 -7.82 -3.26
N TRP A 71 18.13 -6.80 -3.99
CA TRP A 71 17.27 -5.67 -4.35
C TRP A 71 16.53 -5.95 -5.66
N LEU A 72 15.21 -5.82 -5.63
CA LEU A 72 14.38 -5.72 -6.82
C LEU A 72 14.18 -4.26 -7.19
N ALA A 73 14.26 -3.94 -8.47
CA ALA A 73 14.07 -2.60 -9.00
C ALA A 73 12.84 -2.55 -9.90
N PHE A 74 12.10 -1.45 -9.81
CA PHE A 74 10.88 -1.18 -10.58
C PHE A 74 10.96 0.24 -11.15
N ASN A 75 10.50 0.41 -12.39
CA ASN A 75 10.51 1.67 -13.12
C ASN A 75 9.10 2.22 -13.31
N ALA A 76 9.00 3.48 -13.71
CA ALA A 76 7.73 4.06 -14.12
C ALA A 76 7.07 3.20 -15.24
N GLY A 77 5.77 2.96 -15.11
CA GLY A 77 5.01 2.07 -16.00
C GLY A 77 4.99 0.60 -15.58
N GLU A 78 5.75 0.20 -14.57
CA GLU A 78 5.74 -1.16 -14.04
C GLU A 78 4.86 -1.26 -12.78
N GLY A 79 4.38 -2.48 -12.52
CA GLY A 79 3.65 -2.84 -11.30
C GLY A 79 4.37 -3.91 -10.49
N PHE A 80 4.04 -4.00 -9.22
CA PHE A 80 4.43 -5.14 -8.39
C PHE A 80 3.34 -5.47 -7.36
N LEU A 81 3.30 -6.74 -7.00
CA LEU A 81 2.38 -7.28 -6.01
C LEU A 81 3.11 -7.53 -4.69
N VAL A 82 2.62 -6.93 -3.60
CA VAL A 82 2.88 -7.36 -2.22
C VAL A 82 1.72 -8.28 -1.84
N PRO A 83 1.93 -9.60 -1.77
CA PRO A 83 0.82 -10.55 -1.75
C PRO A 83 0.23 -10.83 -0.37
N GLU A 84 0.90 -10.39 0.70
CA GLU A 84 0.46 -10.58 2.08
C GLU A 84 0.99 -9.49 3.01
N SER A 85 0.59 -9.55 4.28
CA SER A 85 1.15 -8.68 5.31
C SER A 85 2.63 -8.97 5.53
N MET A 86 3.49 -7.97 5.25
CA MET A 86 4.94 -8.06 5.44
C MET A 86 5.56 -6.69 5.70
N ALA A 87 6.79 -6.68 6.23
CA ALA A 87 7.59 -5.48 6.37
C ALA A 87 8.72 -5.49 5.33
N LEU A 88 8.89 -4.39 4.61
CA LEU A 88 9.87 -4.26 3.52
C LEU A 88 10.76 -3.04 3.71
N ASP A 89 12.04 -3.18 3.36
CA ASP A 89 12.92 -2.04 3.16
C ASP A 89 12.74 -1.54 1.73
N ILE A 90 12.48 -0.26 1.57
CA ILE A 90 12.17 0.36 0.28
C ILE A 90 13.02 1.60 0.04
N GLU A 91 13.38 1.83 -1.22
CA GLU A 91 13.95 3.09 -1.70
C GLU A 91 12.99 3.71 -2.71
N ASN A 92 12.73 5.01 -2.56
CA ASN A 92 11.98 5.79 -3.52
C ASN A 92 12.93 6.83 -4.13
N ASN A 93 13.14 6.74 -5.44
CA ASN A 93 14.07 7.59 -6.17
C ASN A 93 13.30 8.44 -7.17
N PRO A 94 13.27 9.78 -6.98
CA PRO A 94 12.65 10.69 -7.94
C PRO A 94 13.29 10.59 -9.32
N ASP A 95 12.46 10.75 -10.33
CA ASP A 95 12.93 10.89 -11.71
C ASP A 95 13.80 12.15 -11.85
N PRO A 96 15.01 12.06 -12.43
CA PRO A 96 15.96 13.18 -12.48
C PRO A 96 15.50 14.37 -13.34
N VAL A 97 14.55 14.15 -14.25
CA VAL A 97 14.05 15.21 -15.16
C VAL A 97 12.93 15.98 -14.49
N SER A 98 11.96 15.27 -13.91
CA SER A 98 10.79 15.90 -13.29
C SER A 98 11.01 16.26 -11.82
N GLY A 99 11.97 15.62 -11.15
CA GLY A 99 12.21 15.77 -9.72
C GLY A 99 11.17 15.09 -8.83
N TRP A 100 10.35 14.17 -9.38
CA TRP A 100 9.30 13.49 -8.65
C TRP A 100 9.42 11.98 -8.70
N TYR A 101 9.08 11.36 -7.57
CA TYR A 101 8.66 9.96 -7.50
C TYR A 101 7.17 9.92 -7.21
N SER A 102 6.43 9.12 -7.96
CA SER A 102 4.98 8.94 -7.77
C SER A 102 4.58 7.49 -7.97
N ALA A 103 3.79 6.96 -7.04
CA ALA A 103 3.23 5.62 -7.10
C ALA A 103 1.82 5.56 -6.50
N ILE A 104 1.03 4.60 -6.96
CA ILE A 104 -0.29 4.28 -6.44
C ILE A 104 -0.27 2.86 -5.89
N GLY A 105 -0.58 2.70 -4.60
CA GLY A 105 -0.85 1.41 -3.99
C GLY A 105 -2.34 1.14 -3.95
N ILE A 106 -2.79 0.04 -4.54
CA ILE A 106 -4.18 -0.41 -4.55
C ILE A 106 -4.29 -1.56 -3.56
N GLN A 107 -5.00 -1.34 -2.46
CA GLN A 107 -5.21 -2.39 -1.47
C GLN A 107 -6.22 -3.41 -1.99
N LEU A 108 -5.84 -4.68 -1.95
CA LEU A 108 -6.70 -5.81 -2.31
C LEU A 108 -7.36 -6.32 -1.01
N ASP A 109 -8.52 -5.81 -0.72
CA ASP A 109 -9.24 -6.13 0.51
C ASP A 109 -9.96 -7.48 0.45
N GLU A 110 -10.41 -7.97 1.60
CA GLU A 110 -11.10 -9.27 1.72
C GLU A 110 -12.40 -9.32 0.89
N SER A 111 -13.04 -8.18 0.61
CA SER A 111 -14.25 -8.17 -0.21
C SER A 111 -13.96 -8.53 -1.67
N VAL A 112 -12.77 -8.18 -2.17
CA VAL A 112 -12.28 -8.54 -3.51
C VAL A 112 -11.70 -9.94 -3.52
N LEU A 113 -10.80 -10.25 -2.57
CA LEU A 113 -10.14 -11.57 -2.49
C LEU A 113 -11.15 -12.68 -2.22
N GLY A 114 -12.12 -12.46 -1.32
CA GLY A 114 -13.19 -13.40 -1.02
C GLY A 114 -14.10 -13.65 -2.22
N ALA A 115 -14.46 -12.60 -2.98
CA ALA A 115 -15.22 -12.74 -4.20
C ALA A 115 -14.47 -13.57 -5.27
N ALA A 116 -13.16 -13.32 -5.43
CA ALA A 116 -12.33 -14.09 -6.34
C ALA A 116 -12.27 -15.58 -5.94
N ARG A 117 -12.08 -15.88 -4.63
CA ARG A 117 -12.08 -17.26 -4.13
C ARG A 117 -13.38 -18.02 -4.42
N GLN A 118 -14.52 -17.34 -4.31
CA GLN A 118 -15.84 -17.94 -4.61
C GLN A 118 -16.02 -18.36 -6.07
N LEU A 119 -15.24 -17.78 -6.99
CA LEU A 119 -15.27 -18.12 -8.42
C LEU A 119 -14.33 -19.29 -8.78
N LEU A 120 -13.47 -19.72 -7.87
CA LEU A 120 -12.59 -20.87 -8.06
C LEU A 120 -13.38 -22.17 -7.84
N ARG A 121 -13.08 -23.19 -8.66
CA ARG A 121 -13.70 -24.53 -8.53
C ARG A 121 -13.10 -25.32 -7.38
N GLU A 122 -11.81 -25.11 -7.11
CA GLU A 122 -11.04 -25.85 -6.12
C GLU A 122 -10.45 -24.89 -5.07
N PRO A 123 -10.29 -25.33 -3.82
CA PRO A 123 -9.62 -24.57 -2.79
C PRO A 123 -8.16 -24.29 -3.19
N VAL A 124 -7.69 -23.08 -2.88
CA VAL A 124 -6.29 -22.71 -3.05
C VAL A 124 -5.45 -23.40 -1.96
N THR A 125 -4.49 -24.19 -2.37
CA THR A 125 -3.57 -24.93 -1.48
C THR A 125 -2.16 -24.34 -1.46
N ASP A 126 -1.81 -23.53 -2.48
CA ASP A 126 -0.52 -22.86 -2.56
C ASP A 126 -0.42 -21.75 -1.52
N THR A 127 0.57 -21.85 -0.66
CA THR A 127 0.87 -20.89 0.41
C THR A 127 2.04 -19.97 0.07
N GLU A 128 2.74 -20.17 -1.04
CA GLU A 128 3.84 -19.33 -1.45
C GLU A 128 3.33 -17.97 -1.93
N ARG A 129 3.89 -16.93 -1.35
CA ARG A 129 3.48 -15.53 -1.58
C ARG A 129 4.69 -14.64 -1.80
N PRO A 130 5.47 -14.86 -2.88
CA PRO A 130 6.60 -14.01 -3.16
C PRO A 130 6.12 -12.61 -3.60
N LEU A 131 6.90 -11.59 -3.24
CA LEU A 131 6.81 -10.29 -3.88
C LEU A 131 7.15 -10.48 -5.36
N ALA A 132 6.29 -9.98 -6.25
CA ALA A 132 6.41 -10.26 -7.67
C ALA A 132 6.19 -9.02 -8.53
N SER A 133 6.92 -8.92 -9.65
CA SER A 133 6.65 -7.96 -10.70
C SER A 133 5.33 -8.32 -11.42
N VAL A 134 4.57 -7.31 -11.79
CA VAL A 134 3.30 -7.44 -12.50
C VAL A 134 3.36 -6.62 -13.78
N GLY A 135 3.24 -7.29 -14.93
CA GLY A 135 3.06 -6.62 -16.22
C GLY A 135 1.68 -5.98 -16.30
N LEU A 136 1.63 -4.66 -16.50
CA LEU A 136 0.35 -3.93 -16.51
C LEU A 136 -0.46 -4.13 -17.78
N GLU A 137 0.17 -4.55 -18.89
CA GLU A 137 -0.46 -4.67 -20.20
C GLU A 137 -1.69 -5.58 -20.20
N GLU A 138 -1.62 -6.67 -19.46
CA GLU A 138 -2.71 -7.64 -19.37
C GLU A 138 -3.84 -7.21 -18.43
N HIS A 139 -3.63 -6.15 -17.66
CA HIS A 139 -4.58 -5.64 -16.67
C HIS A 139 -5.21 -4.29 -17.08
N VAL A 140 -4.76 -3.69 -18.20
CA VAL A 140 -5.14 -2.32 -18.61
C VAL A 140 -6.66 -2.15 -18.67
N ASP A 141 -7.38 -3.04 -19.33
CA ASP A 141 -8.83 -2.90 -19.53
C ASP A 141 -9.59 -2.96 -18.20
N ASP A 142 -9.23 -3.92 -17.33
CA ASP A 142 -9.85 -4.06 -16.02
C ASP A 142 -9.52 -2.87 -15.11
N LEU A 143 -8.26 -2.38 -15.12
CA LEU A 143 -7.84 -1.24 -14.32
C LEU A 143 -8.48 0.08 -14.80
N VAL A 144 -8.62 0.27 -16.11
CA VAL A 144 -9.34 1.44 -16.67
C VAL A 144 -10.81 1.40 -16.27
N ALA A 145 -11.47 0.25 -16.44
CA ALA A 145 -12.87 0.09 -16.07
C ALA A 145 -13.08 0.24 -14.55
N TRP A 146 -12.15 -0.22 -13.74
CA TRP A 146 -12.14 -0.02 -12.30
C TRP A 146 -12.03 1.47 -11.92
N LEU A 147 -11.12 2.23 -12.57
CA LEU A 147 -11.00 3.67 -12.36
C LEU A 147 -12.28 4.40 -12.75
N ASP A 148 -12.88 4.05 -13.89
CA ASP A 148 -14.15 4.63 -14.35
C ASP A 148 -15.29 4.40 -13.35
N ALA A 149 -15.34 3.19 -12.77
CA ALA A 149 -16.33 2.86 -11.75
C ALA A 149 -16.12 3.67 -10.46
N LEU A 150 -14.87 3.84 -10.01
CA LEU A 150 -14.55 4.66 -8.84
C LEU A 150 -14.92 6.13 -9.04
N GLU A 151 -14.64 6.69 -10.22
CA GLU A 151 -14.96 8.09 -10.54
C GLU A 151 -16.50 8.33 -10.54
N ARG A 152 -17.25 7.32 -10.94
CA ARG A 152 -18.73 7.34 -10.90
C ARG A 152 -19.29 6.97 -9.53
N ARG A 153 -18.44 6.66 -8.54
CA ARG A 153 -18.83 6.15 -7.21
C ARG A 153 -19.63 4.85 -7.26
N ASP A 154 -19.45 4.06 -8.32
CA ASP A 154 -20.06 2.73 -8.47
C ASP A 154 -19.14 1.66 -7.84
N LEU A 155 -19.26 1.52 -6.52
CA LEU A 155 -18.41 0.60 -5.75
C LEU A 155 -18.67 -0.88 -6.09
N ILE A 156 -19.85 -1.22 -6.61
CA ILE A 156 -20.17 -2.59 -7.03
C ILE A 156 -19.36 -2.93 -8.28
N ARG A 157 -19.39 -2.06 -9.30
CA ARG A 157 -18.59 -2.25 -10.51
C ARG A 157 -17.09 -2.16 -10.22
N ALA A 158 -16.66 -1.25 -9.36
CA ALA A 158 -15.26 -1.17 -8.97
C ALA A 158 -14.79 -2.50 -8.36
N ARG A 159 -15.57 -3.11 -7.46
CA ARG A 159 -15.26 -4.44 -6.90
C ARG A 159 -15.22 -5.50 -7.99
N TYR A 160 -16.18 -5.51 -8.90
CA TYR A 160 -16.25 -6.47 -10.01
C TYR A 160 -14.96 -6.44 -10.85
N PHE A 161 -14.53 -5.27 -11.32
CA PHE A 161 -13.34 -5.15 -12.14
C PHE A 161 -12.06 -5.49 -11.37
N MET A 162 -11.95 -5.07 -10.10
CA MET A 162 -10.79 -5.44 -9.27
C MET A 162 -10.75 -6.95 -8.99
N THR A 163 -11.90 -7.61 -8.85
CA THR A 163 -11.97 -9.08 -8.77
C THR A 163 -11.43 -9.72 -10.07
N GLY A 164 -11.70 -9.12 -11.22
CA GLY A 164 -11.12 -9.53 -12.52
C GLY A 164 -9.60 -9.42 -12.53
N VAL A 165 -9.05 -8.30 -12.05
CA VAL A 165 -7.59 -8.12 -11.89
C VAL A 165 -6.99 -9.24 -11.03
N VAL A 166 -7.60 -9.52 -9.86
CA VAL A 166 -7.14 -10.56 -8.94
C VAL A 166 -7.17 -11.96 -9.55
N LEU A 167 -8.25 -12.30 -10.28
CA LEU A 167 -8.35 -13.58 -10.97
C LEU A 167 -7.31 -13.72 -12.09
N ARG A 168 -6.97 -12.64 -12.77
CA ARG A 168 -5.91 -12.64 -13.78
C ARG A 168 -4.54 -12.82 -13.13
N LEU A 169 -4.26 -12.14 -12.01
CA LEU A 169 -3.05 -12.38 -11.23
C LEU A 169 -2.94 -13.85 -10.78
N TYR A 170 -4.06 -14.45 -10.35
CA TYR A 170 -4.10 -15.87 -10.01
C TYR A 170 -3.76 -16.75 -11.23
N ALA A 171 -4.32 -16.45 -12.40
CA ALA A 171 -4.04 -17.19 -13.64
C ALA A 171 -2.58 -17.03 -14.11
N GLN A 172 -1.91 -15.94 -13.73
CA GLN A 172 -0.48 -15.69 -13.99
C GLN A 172 0.46 -16.39 -12.99
N GLY A 173 -0.07 -17.19 -12.06
CA GLY A 173 0.72 -17.99 -11.12
C GLY A 173 0.82 -17.38 -9.70
N HIS A 174 0.17 -16.25 -9.42
CA HIS A 174 0.13 -15.67 -8.06
C HIS A 174 -0.94 -16.37 -7.19
N HIS A 175 -0.90 -17.71 -7.15
CA HIS A 175 -1.93 -18.54 -6.51
C HIS A 175 -2.07 -18.25 -5.02
N GLY A 176 -0.95 -18.09 -4.32
CA GLY A 176 -0.93 -17.81 -2.88
C GLY A 176 -1.65 -16.52 -2.47
N LEU A 177 -1.86 -15.56 -3.41
CA LEU A 177 -2.68 -14.36 -3.17
C LEU A 177 -4.09 -14.71 -2.69
N LEU A 178 -4.67 -15.78 -3.22
CA LEU A 178 -6.02 -16.23 -2.88
C LEU A 178 -6.05 -17.29 -1.76
N TYR A 179 -4.91 -17.68 -1.20
CA TYR A 179 -4.91 -18.55 -0.03
C TYR A 179 -5.55 -17.84 1.17
N PRO A 180 -6.60 -18.43 1.80
CA PRO A 180 -7.28 -17.81 2.92
C PRO A 180 -6.37 -17.82 4.17
N ALA A 181 -5.79 -16.69 4.51
CA ALA A 181 -5.02 -16.53 5.73
C ALA A 181 -5.68 -15.51 6.64
N ALA A 182 -5.91 -15.89 7.88
CA ALA A 182 -6.37 -14.94 8.87
C ALA A 182 -5.25 -13.96 9.22
N PRO A 183 -5.54 -12.65 9.33
CA PRO A 183 -4.54 -11.68 9.75
C PRO A 183 -4.07 -11.98 11.18
N THR A 184 -2.78 -11.80 11.43
CA THR A 184 -2.20 -11.95 12.77
C THR A 184 -2.84 -10.96 13.75
N LEU A 185 -2.65 -11.21 15.05
CA LEU A 185 -3.21 -10.32 16.06
C LEU A 185 -2.60 -8.92 15.97
N SER A 186 -1.30 -8.82 15.70
CA SER A 186 -0.64 -7.53 15.47
C SER A 186 -1.23 -6.77 14.29
N VAL A 187 -1.52 -7.43 13.17
CA VAL A 187 -2.17 -6.81 12.00
C VAL A 187 -3.56 -6.28 12.35
N ARG A 188 -4.38 -7.10 13.04
CA ARG A 188 -5.72 -6.68 13.47
C ARG A 188 -5.67 -5.45 14.37
N ILE A 189 -4.74 -5.42 15.34
CA ILE A 189 -4.56 -4.27 16.24
C ILE A 189 -4.10 -3.05 15.44
N ARG A 190 -3.13 -3.19 14.53
CA ARG A 190 -2.66 -2.06 13.70
C ARG A 190 -3.79 -1.47 12.86
N THR A 191 -4.64 -2.30 12.26
CA THR A 191 -5.81 -1.84 11.50
C THR A 191 -6.79 -1.04 12.38
N MET A 192 -7.07 -1.54 13.60
CA MET A 192 -7.94 -0.83 14.54
C MET A 192 -7.36 0.52 14.98
N VAL A 193 -6.08 0.54 15.34
CA VAL A 193 -5.39 1.77 15.75
C VAL A 193 -5.29 2.76 14.58
N ALA A 194 -5.05 2.31 13.35
CA ALA A 194 -5.00 3.16 12.17
C ALA A 194 -6.35 3.84 11.85
N ALA A 195 -7.47 3.20 12.21
CA ALA A 195 -8.81 3.79 12.05
C ALA A 195 -9.09 4.95 13.03
N ASP A 196 -8.49 4.91 14.23
CA ASP A 196 -8.57 5.98 15.23
C ASP A 196 -7.24 6.12 15.99
N PRO A 197 -6.21 6.71 15.36
CA PRO A 197 -4.85 6.73 15.91
C PRO A 197 -4.68 7.69 17.10
N GLN A 198 -5.59 8.64 17.27
CA GLN A 198 -5.57 9.59 18.40
C GLN A 198 -6.14 8.99 19.69
N ARG A 199 -6.97 7.97 19.57
CA ARG A 199 -7.57 7.31 20.72
C ARG A 199 -6.49 6.75 21.65
N ASP A 200 -6.68 6.91 22.94
CA ASP A 200 -5.84 6.26 23.96
C ASP A 200 -6.26 4.79 24.11
N TRP A 201 -5.67 3.96 23.24
CA TRP A 201 -5.97 2.53 23.17
C TRP A 201 -5.44 1.80 24.38
N SER A 202 -6.33 1.30 25.24
CA SER A 202 -6.01 0.46 26.38
C SER A 202 -6.08 -1.03 26.03
N SER A 203 -5.50 -1.89 26.90
CA SER A 203 -5.68 -3.35 26.80
C SER A 203 -7.16 -3.74 26.85
N ALA A 204 -7.93 -3.11 27.73
CA ALA A 204 -9.36 -3.39 27.92
C ALA A 204 -10.19 -3.08 26.67
N ASP A 205 -9.89 -1.98 25.96
CA ASP A 205 -10.54 -1.64 24.68
C ASP A 205 -10.34 -2.75 23.65
N LEU A 206 -9.10 -3.22 23.53
CA LEU A 206 -8.73 -4.25 22.55
C LEU A 206 -9.29 -5.63 22.95
N GLU A 207 -9.28 -5.97 24.22
CA GLU A 207 -9.88 -7.19 24.74
C GLU A 207 -11.37 -7.25 24.39
N SER A 208 -12.10 -6.17 24.61
CA SER A 208 -13.52 -6.07 24.29
C SER A 208 -13.76 -6.19 22.78
N THR A 209 -13.03 -5.45 21.97
CA THR A 209 -13.25 -5.42 20.50
C THR A 209 -12.82 -6.72 19.82
N LEU A 210 -11.74 -7.35 20.30
CA LEU A 210 -11.20 -8.58 19.72
C LEU A 210 -11.85 -9.83 20.31
N ALA A 211 -12.69 -9.70 21.36
CA ALA A 211 -13.31 -10.78 22.12
C ALA A 211 -12.29 -11.79 22.68
N VAL A 212 -11.17 -11.27 23.22
CA VAL A 212 -10.09 -12.08 23.83
C VAL A 212 -9.76 -11.56 25.23
N SER A 213 -9.30 -12.44 26.13
CA SER A 213 -8.82 -12.00 27.44
C SER A 213 -7.45 -11.33 27.33
N GLY A 214 -7.11 -10.45 28.30
CA GLY A 214 -5.79 -9.80 28.35
C GLY A 214 -4.63 -10.78 28.46
N ALA A 215 -4.84 -11.93 29.10
CA ALA A 215 -3.85 -13.00 29.14
C ALA A 215 -3.64 -13.62 27.75
N THR A 216 -4.72 -13.86 27.00
CA THR A 216 -4.67 -14.36 25.62
C THR A 216 -4.03 -13.34 24.70
N LEU A 217 -4.40 -12.05 24.83
CA LEU A 217 -3.83 -10.94 24.05
C LEU A 217 -2.30 -10.90 24.24
N ARG A 218 -1.82 -10.88 25.49
CA ARG A 218 -0.38 -10.86 25.79
C ARG A 218 0.35 -12.11 25.28
N ARG A 219 -0.23 -13.30 25.46
CA ARG A 219 0.38 -14.55 25.00
C ARG A 219 0.54 -14.59 23.48
N HIS A 220 -0.48 -14.18 22.72
CA HIS A 220 -0.42 -14.18 21.26
C HIS A 220 0.59 -13.14 20.76
N LEU A 221 0.58 -11.92 21.31
CA LEU A 221 1.58 -10.92 20.94
C LEU A 221 3.00 -11.36 21.29
N ALA A 222 3.21 -11.99 22.44
CA ALA A 222 4.52 -12.55 22.81
C ALA A 222 4.96 -13.66 21.85
N ALA A 223 4.05 -14.50 21.36
CA ALA A 223 4.35 -15.50 20.33
C ALA A 223 4.76 -14.85 18.98
N GLU A 224 4.27 -13.65 18.69
CA GLU A 224 4.71 -12.83 17.55
C GLU A 224 5.99 -12.01 17.86
N GLY A 225 6.58 -12.16 19.05
CA GLY A 225 7.75 -11.39 19.50
C GLY A 225 7.46 -9.90 19.76
N ARG A 226 6.20 -9.55 20.11
CA ARG A 226 5.72 -8.17 20.21
C ARG A 226 5.07 -7.88 21.56
N SER A 227 5.10 -6.64 21.96
CA SER A 227 4.26 -6.11 23.04
C SER A 227 3.13 -5.24 22.45
N LEU A 228 2.03 -5.11 23.20
CA LEU A 228 0.91 -4.26 22.81
C LEU A 228 1.33 -2.81 22.57
N ARG A 229 2.20 -2.28 23.43
CA ARG A 229 2.70 -0.91 23.32
C ARG A 229 3.49 -0.69 22.03
N GLU A 230 4.29 -1.67 21.62
CA GLU A 230 5.04 -1.62 20.35
C GLU A 230 4.10 -1.65 19.16
N VAL A 231 3.09 -2.53 19.16
CA VAL A 231 2.12 -2.64 18.05
C VAL A 231 1.32 -1.35 17.88
N ILE A 232 0.86 -0.73 18.98
CA ILE A 232 0.16 0.58 18.92
C ILE A 232 1.10 1.67 18.41
N ALA A 233 2.34 1.72 18.90
CA ALA A 233 3.31 2.71 18.45
C ALA A 233 3.64 2.55 16.95
N GLU A 234 3.82 1.32 16.48
CA GLU A 234 4.03 1.03 15.05
C GLU A 234 2.83 1.43 14.20
N ALA A 235 1.61 1.13 14.62
CA ALA A 235 0.41 1.54 13.90
C ALA A 235 0.34 3.07 13.72
N ARG A 236 0.62 3.82 14.79
CA ARG A 236 0.67 5.29 14.75
C ARG A 236 1.78 5.80 13.81
N LEU A 237 2.97 5.19 13.87
CA LEU A 237 4.08 5.56 12.98
C LEU A 237 3.79 5.22 11.52
N SER A 238 3.19 4.06 11.25
CA SER A 238 2.78 3.64 9.90
C SER A 238 1.74 4.59 9.32
N HIS A 239 0.73 4.98 10.11
CA HIS A 239 -0.24 5.98 9.68
C HIS A 239 0.41 7.37 9.47
N GLY A 240 1.38 7.74 10.31
CA GLY A 240 2.18 8.96 10.14
C GLY A 240 2.99 8.96 8.85
N LEU A 241 3.61 7.84 8.51
CA LEU A 241 4.31 7.64 7.24
C LEU A 241 3.34 7.81 6.06
N THR A 242 2.17 7.18 6.11
CA THR A 242 1.12 7.33 5.09
C THR A 242 0.73 8.80 4.89
N LEU A 243 0.51 9.56 5.97
CA LEU A 243 0.17 10.98 5.89
C LEU A 243 1.29 11.81 5.26
N LEU A 244 2.56 11.56 5.63
CA LEU A 244 3.72 12.25 5.07
C LEU A 244 3.88 11.96 3.56
N LEU A 245 3.62 10.74 3.11
CA LEU A 245 3.75 10.33 1.71
C LEU A 245 2.58 10.79 0.84
N SER A 246 1.41 11.07 1.42
CA SER A 246 0.17 11.31 0.68
C SER A 246 -0.40 12.72 0.83
N THR A 247 0.17 13.56 1.70
CA THR A 247 -0.32 14.91 2.00
C THR A 247 0.82 15.90 2.23
N ASP A 248 0.53 17.20 2.10
CA ASP A 248 1.45 18.29 2.40
C ASP A 248 1.40 18.75 3.88
N LEU A 249 0.96 17.87 4.79
CA LEU A 249 0.81 18.24 6.19
C LEU A 249 2.18 18.44 6.86
N PRO A 250 2.35 19.54 7.62
CA PRO A 250 3.56 19.72 8.42
C PRO A 250 3.75 18.58 9.43
N VAL A 251 5.00 18.18 9.69
CA VAL A 251 5.35 17.11 10.63
C VAL A 251 4.65 17.25 11.99
N LYS A 252 4.50 18.50 12.50
CA LYS A 252 3.76 18.79 13.73
C LYS A 252 2.30 18.34 13.65
N SER A 253 1.65 18.62 12.52
CA SER A 253 0.24 18.24 12.30
C SER A 253 0.10 16.73 12.15
N VAL A 254 1.04 16.08 11.47
CA VAL A 254 1.08 14.61 11.36
C VAL A 254 1.24 13.98 12.74
N ALA A 255 2.22 14.42 13.55
CA ALA A 255 2.43 13.90 14.90
C ALA A 255 1.17 13.97 15.76
N ALA A 256 0.48 15.12 15.75
CA ALA A 256 -0.78 15.31 16.49
C ALA A 256 -1.88 14.36 15.98
N ARG A 257 -2.05 14.23 14.65
CA ARG A 257 -3.08 13.36 14.04
C ARG A 257 -2.89 11.88 14.34
N VAL A 258 -1.65 11.46 14.58
CA VAL A 258 -1.36 10.06 14.92
C VAL A 258 -1.21 9.82 16.42
N GLY A 259 -1.69 10.75 17.25
CA GLY A 259 -1.81 10.58 18.70
C GLY A 259 -0.50 10.79 19.47
N TYR A 260 0.46 11.55 18.93
CA TYR A 260 1.65 11.98 19.67
C TYR A 260 1.41 13.36 20.29
N THR A 261 1.58 13.46 21.59
CA THR A 261 1.53 14.73 22.36
C THR A 261 2.84 15.53 22.21
N SER A 262 3.96 14.87 21.90
CA SER A 262 5.27 15.49 21.69
C SER A 262 5.76 15.24 20.26
N VAL A 263 6.00 16.30 19.51
CA VAL A 263 6.58 16.26 18.16
C VAL A 263 7.98 15.63 18.19
N SER A 264 8.79 15.98 19.19
CA SER A 264 10.15 15.43 19.35
C SER A 264 10.13 13.92 19.59
N ALA A 265 9.15 13.41 20.35
CA ALA A 265 8.97 11.98 20.57
C ALA A 265 8.57 11.25 19.27
N PHE A 266 7.68 11.86 18.46
CA PHE A 266 7.33 11.34 17.14
C PHE A 266 8.54 11.27 16.22
N ILE A 267 9.29 12.37 16.07
CA ILE A 267 10.47 12.45 15.20
C ILE A 267 11.50 11.38 15.59
N LYS A 268 11.81 11.30 16.91
CA LYS A 268 12.78 10.31 17.41
C LYS A 268 12.35 8.88 17.04
N ARG A 269 11.11 8.48 17.35
CA ARG A 269 10.61 7.13 17.07
C ARG A 269 10.46 6.84 15.59
N PHE A 270 10.08 7.83 14.81
CA PHE A 270 9.98 7.71 13.35
C PHE A 270 11.36 7.42 12.75
N ARG A 271 12.39 8.19 13.14
CA ARG A 271 13.77 7.95 12.70
C ARG A 271 14.31 6.60 13.17
N GLU A 272 14.05 6.20 14.42
CA GLU A 272 14.45 4.88 14.93
C GLU A 272 13.79 3.75 14.12
N ARG A 273 12.56 3.92 13.67
CA ARG A 273 11.80 2.91 12.93
C ARG A 273 12.17 2.84 11.45
N TYR A 274 12.26 4.00 10.80
CA TYR A 274 12.37 4.09 9.34
C TYR A 274 13.77 4.49 8.84
N GLY A 275 14.68 4.89 9.74
CA GLY A 275 16.04 5.28 9.38
C GLY A 275 16.17 6.70 8.82
N VAL A 276 15.08 7.47 8.70
CA VAL A 276 15.04 8.78 8.07
C VAL A 276 14.20 9.77 8.90
N GLU A 277 14.54 11.05 8.83
CA GLU A 277 13.74 12.10 9.46
C GLU A 277 12.39 12.28 8.73
N PRO A 278 11.26 12.49 9.46
CA PRO A 278 9.94 12.68 8.85
C PRO A 278 9.90 13.83 7.82
N SER A 279 10.68 14.88 8.05
CA SER A 279 10.77 16.04 7.15
C SER A 279 11.41 15.76 5.79
N ARG A 280 12.09 14.62 5.65
CA ARG A 280 12.71 14.19 4.38
C ARG A 280 11.82 13.25 3.57
N VAL A 281 10.72 12.78 4.14
CA VAL A 281 9.81 11.81 3.52
C VAL A 281 8.65 12.50 2.81
N GLY A 282 8.22 13.66 3.31
CA GLY A 282 7.11 14.42 2.76
C GLY A 282 7.44 15.19 1.47
N VAL A 283 6.42 15.78 0.86
CA VAL A 283 6.48 16.62 -0.36
C VAL A 283 7.09 17.98 -0.08
#